data_a0c0bf5e747f6b4060138e9209e1426b
#
_entry.id   a0c0bf5e747f6b4060138e9209e1426b
#
_cell.length_a   1.000
_cell.length_b   1.000
_cell.length_c   1.000
_cell.angle_alpha   90.00
_cell.angle_beta   90.00
_cell.angle_gamma   90.00
#
_symmetry.space_group_name_H-M   'P 1'
#
loop_
_entity.id
_entity.type
_entity.pdbx_description
1 polymer ?
#
loop_
_entity_poly.entity_id
_entity_poly.type
_entity_poly.pdbx_seq_one_letter_code
_entity_poly.pdbx_strand_id
1 'polypeptide(L)'
;MTWDVVVCGAGVGGLAAARALGGLGLRVLVVDKQPRVRPVAKGEVLQPGALRLLRAWGVERRLDERGAVRLGRLVVRDPGGAPLMALDYGALPAPDQWLLAHDHTVILDTLRESLPPGVELRRGVLAEEPLRDAAGRVTGLLLKEGGRRYEAPAALVVGADGISSRLRRWARIAARRVDYPHRLVSFDIAGAAAGRPEDFSAYVTDRGLRLLYPLPGGRLRLYVQVEPDELRGAGPGELADWATRALASVPALRPLTPDLLAHLGSRQTLPVARLLSSRLTAPGLALLGEAAYAVHPMAAQGMNTAITSAGCLAEQLAAHLGRAGGLSAAAVDGALRAVEERLAPTLAQAARTSGNAARMVTDLSWRGRVLGRRAVRHTGANPRLLHTVTHNMSGLGPRPLTLLDRLQQLGLVPDPRAHRVPTG
;
A
#
# COMPACT_ATOMS: atom_id res chain seq x y z
N MET A 1 33.31 -5.91 -7.27
CA MET A 1 32.85 -5.66 -5.88
C MET A 1 31.69 -6.58 -5.59
N THR A 2 31.72 -7.32 -4.50
CA THR A 2 30.60 -8.19 -4.07
C THR A 2 29.70 -7.38 -3.14
N TRP A 3 28.39 -7.46 -3.38
CA TRP A 3 27.37 -6.87 -2.54
C TRP A 3 26.88 -7.88 -1.51
N ASP A 4 26.44 -7.43 -0.36
CA ASP A 4 25.75 -8.30 0.58
C ASP A 4 24.32 -8.55 0.12
N VAL A 5 23.67 -7.48 -0.38
CA VAL A 5 22.30 -7.52 -0.89
C VAL A 5 22.17 -6.74 -2.21
N VAL A 6 21.43 -7.30 -3.17
CA VAL A 6 20.97 -6.57 -4.35
C VAL A 6 19.43 -6.45 -4.29
N VAL A 7 18.93 -5.21 -4.34
CA VAL A 7 17.49 -4.90 -4.35
C VAL A 7 17.07 -4.47 -5.76
N CYS A 8 16.15 -5.18 -6.38
CA CYS A 8 15.60 -4.86 -7.69
C CYS A 8 14.27 -4.11 -7.56
N GLY A 9 14.27 -2.82 -7.91
CA GLY A 9 13.16 -1.88 -7.80
C GLY A 9 13.36 -0.86 -6.70
N ALA A 10 13.30 0.44 -7.05
CA ALA A 10 13.42 1.58 -6.14
C ALA A 10 12.06 2.24 -5.87
N GLY A 11 10.99 1.45 -5.77
CA GLY A 11 9.71 1.84 -5.19
C GLY A 11 9.76 1.82 -3.66
N VAL A 12 8.63 2.10 -3.00
CA VAL A 12 8.55 2.15 -1.53
C VAL A 12 9.10 0.86 -0.87
N GLY A 13 8.72 -0.31 -1.37
CA GLY A 13 9.20 -1.59 -0.80
C GLY A 13 10.70 -1.80 -0.93
N GLY A 14 11.29 -1.44 -2.09
CA GLY A 14 12.73 -1.57 -2.33
C GLY A 14 13.55 -0.56 -1.53
N LEU A 15 13.11 0.71 -1.47
CA LEU A 15 13.79 1.73 -0.65
C LEU A 15 13.67 1.43 0.85
N ALA A 16 12.51 0.95 1.31
CA ALA A 16 12.33 0.50 2.69
C ALA A 16 13.24 -0.69 3.03
N ALA A 17 13.37 -1.67 2.12
CA ALA A 17 14.28 -2.80 2.29
C ALA A 17 15.74 -2.32 2.34
N ALA A 18 16.13 -1.45 1.41
CA ALA A 18 17.48 -0.88 1.38
C ALA A 18 17.81 -0.08 2.66
N ARG A 19 16.85 0.72 3.14
CA ARG A 19 17.00 1.45 4.40
C ARG A 19 17.16 0.52 5.59
N ALA A 20 16.31 -0.50 5.69
CA ALA A 20 16.32 -1.44 6.81
C ALA A 20 17.58 -2.31 6.81
N LEU A 21 17.95 -2.89 5.66
CA LEU A 21 19.11 -3.77 5.51
C LEU A 21 20.44 -3.00 5.60
N GLY A 22 20.51 -1.82 5.00
CA GLY A 22 21.66 -0.93 5.16
C GLY A 22 21.86 -0.48 6.61
N GLY A 23 20.76 -0.35 7.39
CA GLY A 23 20.82 -0.08 8.83
C GLY A 23 21.45 -1.20 9.66
N LEU A 24 21.61 -2.40 9.11
CA LEU A 24 22.37 -3.51 9.70
C LEU A 24 23.88 -3.47 9.34
N GLY A 25 24.34 -2.43 8.66
CA GLY A 25 25.71 -2.31 8.18
C GLY A 25 26.01 -3.10 6.90
N LEU A 26 24.97 -3.65 6.22
CA LEU A 26 25.16 -4.40 4.98
C LEU A 26 25.39 -3.47 3.79
N ARG A 27 26.21 -3.92 2.83
CA ARG A 27 26.42 -3.24 1.55
C ARG A 27 25.28 -3.60 0.60
N VAL A 28 24.44 -2.62 0.28
CA VAL A 28 23.22 -2.83 -0.50
C VAL A 28 23.30 -2.07 -1.82
N LEU A 29 23.13 -2.78 -2.93
CA LEU A 29 22.90 -2.18 -4.25
C LEU A 29 21.42 -2.18 -4.56
N VAL A 30 20.84 -1.00 -4.77
CA VAL A 30 19.47 -0.84 -5.27
C VAL A 30 19.53 -0.51 -6.76
N VAL A 31 18.82 -1.27 -7.58
CA VAL A 31 18.72 -1.01 -9.03
C VAL A 31 17.28 -0.78 -9.43
N ASP A 32 17.04 0.20 -10.31
CA ASP A 32 15.73 0.44 -10.90
C ASP A 32 15.85 0.71 -12.40
N LYS A 33 14.99 0.06 -13.19
CA LYS A 33 14.95 0.25 -14.66
C LYS A 33 14.52 1.64 -15.09
N GLN A 34 13.76 2.35 -14.23
CA GLN A 34 13.31 3.70 -14.52
C GLN A 34 14.42 4.70 -14.19
N PRO A 35 14.83 5.58 -15.13
CA PRO A 35 15.87 6.58 -14.89
C PRO A 35 15.40 7.67 -13.93
N ARG A 36 14.07 7.89 -13.82
CA ARG A 36 13.45 8.90 -12.96
C ARG A 36 12.19 8.36 -12.30
N VAL A 37 11.86 8.88 -11.14
CA VAL A 37 10.57 8.63 -10.49
C VAL A 37 9.46 9.28 -11.34
N ARG A 38 8.39 8.52 -11.61
CA ARG A 38 7.20 9.06 -12.26
C ARG A 38 6.16 9.42 -11.20
N PRO A 39 5.57 10.63 -11.25
CA PRO A 39 4.44 10.96 -10.40
C PRO A 39 3.27 10.01 -10.67
N VAL A 40 2.81 9.32 -9.65
CA VAL A 40 1.66 8.42 -9.72
C VAL A 40 0.75 8.75 -8.54
N ALA A 41 -0.52 8.95 -8.85
CA ALA A 41 -1.56 9.18 -7.84
C ALA A 41 -1.95 7.85 -7.16
N LYS A 42 -0.99 7.22 -6.48
CA LYS A 42 -1.24 6.06 -5.59
C LYS A 42 -0.12 5.97 -4.56
N GLY A 43 -0.42 5.38 -3.40
CA GLY A 43 0.60 5.27 -2.37
C GLY A 43 0.94 6.63 -1.76
N GLU A 44 -0.07 7.38 -1.35
CA GLU A 44 0.04 8.71 -0.76
C GLU A 44 -0.35 8.74 0.72
N VAL A 45 -0.92 7.64 1.24
CA VAL A 45 -1.35 7.53 2.64
C VAL A 45 -0.64 6.39 3.33
N LEU A 46 0.03 6.70 4.43
CA LEU A 46 0.78 5.78 5.28
C LEU A 46 -0.08 5.42 6.50
N GLN A 47 -0.11 4.13 6.83
CA GLN A 47 -0.81 3.58 7.99
C GLN A 47 0.12 3.54 9.22
N PRO A 48 -0.43 3.50 10.45
CA PRO A 48 0.35 3.45 11.68
C PRO A 48 1.43 2.35 11.72
N GLY A 49 1.14 1.16 11.21
CA GLY A 49 2.12 0.06 11.19
C GLY A 49 3.38 0.40 10.38
N ALA A 50 3.24 1.10 9.25
CA ALA A 50 4.38 1.62 8.50
C ALA A 50 5.05 2.79 9.22
N LEU A 51 4.24 3.69 9.81
CA LEU A 51 4.75 4.87 10.51
C LEU A 51 5.66 4.50 11.69
N ARG A 52 5.43 3.40 12.38
CA ARG A 52 6.35 2.89 13.43
C ARG A 52 7.78 2.73 12.91
N LEU A 53 7.94 2.10 11.76
CA LEU A 53 9.26 1.91 11.14
C LEU A 53 9.83 3.23 10.59
N LEU A 54 8.98 4.01 9.91
CA LEU A 54 9.39 5.30 9.36
C LEU A 54 9.83 6.29 10.46
N ARG A 55 9.19 6.23 11.63
CA ARG A 55 9.56 6.99 12.82
C ARG A 55 10.94 6.56 13.34
N ALA A 56 11.16 5.25 13.49
CA ALA A 56 12.44 4.70 13.91
C ALA A 56 13.58 5.04 12.93
N TRP A 57 13.27 5.24 11.64
CA TRP A 57 14.23 5.66 10.63
C TRP A 57 14.38 7.18 10.48
N GLY A 58 13.63 7.97 11.25
CA GLY A 58 13.59 9.43 11.15
C GLY A 58 12.90 9.98 9.90
N VAL A 59 12.21 9.11 9.13
CA VAL A 59 11.52 9.47 7.88
C VAL A 59 10.21 10.20 8.16
N GLU A 60 9.44 9.78 9.18
CA GLU A 60 8.17 10.43 9.54
C GLU A 60 8.38 11.91 9.85
N ARG A 61 9.39 12.24 10.69
CA ARG A 61 9.74 13.65 11.02
C ARG A 61 10.06 14.46 9.77
N ARG A 62 10.84 13.92 8.83
CA ARG A 62 11.16 14.61 7.58
C ARG A 62 9.94 14.82 6.67
N LEU A 63 8.97 13.90 6.69
CA LEU A 63 7.71 14.08 5.98
C LEU A 63 6.86 15.19 6.62
N ASP A 64 6.81 15.25 7.97
CA ASP A 64 6.14 16.33 8.69
C ASP A 64 6.78 17.70 8.37
N GLU A 65 8.12 17.78 8.35
CA GLU A 65 8.88 18.99 7.97
C GLU A 65 8.59 19.43 6.52
N ARG A 66 8.14 18.50 5.65
CA ARG A 66 7.72 18.75 4.27
C ARG A 66 6.23 19.01 4.11
N GLY A 67 5.52 19.15 5.23
CA GLY A 67 4.11 19.50 5.25
C GLY A 67 3.15 18.34 5.14
N ALA A 68 3.54 17.12 5.53
CA ALA A 68 2.64 15.98 5.58
C ALA A 68 1.36 16.28 6.37
N VAL A 69 0.25 15.71 5.93
CA VAL A 69 -1.06 15.89 6.56
C VAL A 69 -1.37 14.68 7.44
N ARG A 70 -1.61 14.93 8.72
CA ARG A 70 -2.08 13.90 9.67
C ARG A 70 -3.59 13.80 9.61
N LEU A 71 -4.10 12.57 9.46
CA LEU A 71 -5.52 12.27 9.38
C LEU A 71 -5.89 11.33 10.53
N GLY A 72 -6.73 11.80 11.44
CA GLY A 72 -7.16 11.03 12.61
C GLY A 72 -8.19 9.95 12.28
N ARG A 73 -8.91 10.06 11.16
CA ARG A 73 -10.03 9.17 10.84
C ARG A 73 -10.04 8.77 9.36
N LEU A 74 -10.55 7.54 9.12
CA LEU A 74 -11.04 7.10 7.81
C LEU A 74 -12.56 6.94 7.93
N VAL A 75 -13.33 7.71 7.16
CA VAL A 75 -14.78 7.77 7.29
C VAL A 75 -15.47 7.28 6.02
N VAL A 76 -16.31 6.26 6.15
CA VAL A 76 -17.24 5.85 5.09
C VAL A 76 -18.52 6.66 5.24
N ARG A 77 -18.91 7.35 4.17
CA ARG A 77 -20.02 8.29 4.14
C ARG A 77 -21.08 7.86 3.12
N ASP A 78 -22.30 8.28 3.35
CA ASP A 78 -23.34 8.24 2.31
C ASP A 78 -23.15 9.41 1.31
N PRO A 79 -23.92 9.47 0.21
CA PRO A 79 -23.79 10.54 -0.78
C PRO A 79 -24.09 11.94 -0.22
N GLY A 80 -24.90 12.05 0.85
CA GLY A 80 -25.21 13.30 1.54
C GLY A 80 -24.09 13.79 2.46
N GLY A 81 -23.09 12.94 2.72
CA GLY A 81 -21.97 13.24 3.61
C GLY A 81 -22.12 12.71 5.03
N ALA A 82 -23.26 12.09 5.38
CA ALA A 82 -23.46 11.52 6.71
C ALA A 82 -22.53 10.31 6.94
N PRO A 83 -21.89 10.21 8.12
CA PRO A 83 -21.00 9.10 8.42
C PRO A 83 -21.80 7.80 8.61
N LEU A 84 -21.43 6.75 7.88
CA LEU A 84 -21.94 5.40 8.05
C LEU A 84 -21.03 4.55 8.95
N MET A 85 -19.73 4.81 8.89
CA MET A 85 -18.69 4.16 9.69
C MET A 85 -17.48 5.09 9.77
N ALA A 86 -16.91 5.26 10.95
CA ALA A 86 -15.70 6.06 11.14
C ALA A 86 -14.64 5.20 11.87
N LEU A 87 -13.55 4.88 11.19
CA LEU A 87 -12.38 4.28 11.81
C LEU A 87 -11.58 5.40 12.46
N ASP A 88 -11.69 5.51 13.77
CA ASP A 88 -10.99 6.53 14.57
C ASP A 88 -9.64 5.97 15.04
N TYR A 89 -8.57 6.49 14.47
CA TYR A 89 -7.21 6.12 14.85
C TYR A 89 -6.81 6.70 16.21
N GLY A 90 -7.47 7.78 16.66
CA GLY A 90 -7.28 8.34 18.01
C GLY A 90 -7.58 7.35 19.13
N ALA A 91 -8.40 6.32 18.86
CA ALA A 91 -8.68 5.23 19.78
C ALA A 91 -7.54 4.18 19.88
N LEU A 92 -6.52 4.28 19.05
CA LEU A 92 -5.32 3.41 19.12
C LEU A 92 -4.33 3.96 20.16
N PRO A 93 -3.45 3.10 20.71
CA PRO A 93 -2.40 3.54 21.62
C PRO A 93 -1.45 4.57 20.94
N ALA A 94 -1.02 5.58 21.70
CA ALA A 94 0.01 6.49 21.22
C ALA A 94 1.33 5.72 20.96
N PRO A 95 2.09 6.06 19.92
CA PRO A 95 1.93 7.17 18.99
C PRO A 95 1.24 6.76 17.65
N ASP A 96 0.38 5.76 17.62
CA ASP A 96 -0.19 5.17 16.40
C ASP A 96 -1.56 5.77 16.01
N GLN A 97 -1.81 7.02 16.37
CA GLN A 97 -3.13 7.66 16.40
C GLN A 97 -3.51 8.40 15.12
N TRP A 98 -2.75 8.26 14.03
CA TRP A 98 -3.05 8.94 12.76
C TRP A 98 -2.55 8.17 11.55
N LEU A 99 -3.15 8.48 10.41
CA LEU A 99 -2.60 8.26 9.08
C LEU A 99 -1.76 9.47 8.69
N LEU A 100 -0.79 9.28 7.80
CA LEU A 100 0.01 10.39 7.27
C LEU A 100 -0.09 10.43 5.76
N ALA A 101 -0.57 11.55 5.21
CA ALA A 101 -0.73 11.75 3.78
C ALA A 101 0.34 12.68 3.22
N HIS A 102 0.96 12.27 2.11
CA HIS A 102 1.90 13.08 1.34
C HIS A 102 1.97 12.58 -0.11
N ASP A 103 2.51 13.40 -1.01
CA ASP A 103 2.79 12.99 -2.38
C ASP A 103 3.69 11.76 -2.42
N HIS A 104 3.36 10.80 -3.27
CA HIS A 104 4.13 9.59 -3.44
C HIS A 104 5.62 9.83 -3.75
N THR A 105 5.89 10.83 -4.60
CA THR A 105 7.27 11.21 -4.95
C THR A 105 8.05 11.73 -3.76
N VAL A 106 7.43 12.51 -2.88
CA VAL A 106 8.07 13.04 -1.66
C VAL A 106 8.34 11.91 -0.66
N ILE A 107 7.42 10.95 -0.53
CA ILE A 107 7.64 9.75 0.29
C ILE A 107 8.86 8.97 -0.22
N LEU A 108 8.97 8.74 -1.54
CA LEU A 108 10.12 8.07 -2.14
C LEU A 108 11.42 8.85 -1.95
N ASP A 109 11.41 10.15 -2.16
CA ASP A 109 12.61 10.99 -2.00
C ASP A 109 13.06 11.03 -0.54
N THR A 110 12.13 11.12 0.40
CA THR A 110 12.45 11.09 1.83
C THR A 110 13.05 9.75 2.27
N LEU A 111 12.52 8.64 1.75
CA LEU A 111 13.11 7.31 1.95
C LEU A 111 14.51 7.22 1.35
N ARG A 112 14.71 7.70 0.11
CA ARG A 112 16.02 7.73 -0.56
C ARG A 112 17.05 8.51 0.22
N GLU A 113 16.70 9.69 0.74
CA GLU A 113 17.57 10.52 1.53
C GLU A 113 17.89 9.95 2.93
N SER A 114 17.10 9.00 3.40
CA SER A 114 17.33 8.28 4.65
C SER A 114 18.26 7.07 4.52
N LEU A 115 18.70 6.72 3.29
CA LEU A 115 19.55 5.57 3.06
C LEU A 115 20.91 5.73 3.75
N PRO A 116 21.42 4.68 4.44
CA PRO A 116 22.74 4.72 5.08
C PRO A 116 23.88 4.74 4.05
N PRO A 117 25.11 5.14 4.47
CA PRO A 117 26.26 5.25 3.58
C PRO A 117 26.65 3.98 2.82
N GLY A 118 26.33 2.79 3.33
CA GLY A 118 26.60 1.49 2.67
C GLY A 118 25.58 1.12 1.57
N VAL A 119 24.62 2.00 1.27
CA VAL A 119 23.59 1.77 0.26
C VAL A 119 23.86 2.60 -1.00
N GLU A 120 24.00 1.93 -2.13
CA GLU A 120 24.12 2.56 -3.45
C GLU A 120 22.83 2.41 -4.23
N LEU A 121 22.29 3.50 -4.80
CA LEU A 121 21.11 3.49 -5.67
C LEU A 121 21.51 3.84 -7.10
N ARG A 122 21.25 2.92 -8.03
CA ARG A 122 21.42 3.12 -9.48
C ARG A 122 20.09 3.06 -10.20
N ARG A 123 19.76 4.12 -10.94
CA ARG A 123 18.58 4.19 -11.80
C ARG A 123 18.97 4.02 -13.28
N GLY A 124 18.01 3.57 -14.11
CA GLY A 124 18.27 3.23 -15.50
C GLY A 124 18.98 1.87 -15.67
N VAL A 125 19.01 1.06 -14.61
CA VAL A 125 19.63 -0.27 -14.59
C VAL A 125 18.57 -1.36 -14.65
N LEU A 126 18.63 -2.22 -15.62
CA LEU A 126 17.72 -3.34 -15.84
C LEU A 126 18.32 -4.63 -15.29
N ALA A 127 17.58 -5.32 -14.42
CA ALA A 127 17.86 -6.71 -14.07
C ALA A 127 17.41 -7.61 -15.23
N GLU A 128 18.34 -8.34 -15.86
CA GLU A 128 18.06 -9.21 -17.00
C GLU A 128 17.73 -10.64 -16.55
N GLU A 129 18.53 -11.21 -15.65
CA GLU A 129 18.34 -12.57 -15.12
C GLU A 129 19.01 -12.75 -13.75
N PRO A 130 18.62 -13.76 -12.95
CA PRO A 130 19.29 -14.09 -11.71
C PRO A 130 20.56 -14.93 -12.00
N LEU A 131 21.64 -14.64 -11.28
CA LEU A 131 22.78 -15.53 -11.14
C LEU A 131 22.40 -16.67 -10.19
N ARG A 132 22.88 -17.89 -10.47
CA ARG A 132 22.59 -19.07 -9.66
C ARG A 132 23.82 -19.92 -9.44
N ASP A 133 23.88 -20.57 -8.29
CA ASP A 133 24.86 -21.62 -8.06
C ASP A 133 24.40 -22.98 -8.63
N ALA A 134 25.23 -24.02 -8.46
CA ALA A 134 24.93 -25.38 -8.94
C ALA A 134 23.69 -26.01 -8.29
N ALA A 135 23.29 -25.55 -7.10
CA ALA A 135 22.08 -25.96 -6.41
C ALA A 135 20.82 -25.15 -6.82
N GLY A 136 20.99 -24.18 -7.74
CA GLY A 136 19.91 -23.32 -8.22
C GLY A 136 19.56 -22.16 -7.28
N ARG A 137 20.31 -21.95 -6.21
CA ARG A 137 20.19 -20.82 -5.29
C ARG A 137 20.52 -19.52 -6.02
N VAL A 138 19.76 -18.46 -5.80
CA VAL A 138 20.06 -17.13 -6.33
C VAL A 138 21.27 -16.53 -5.60
N THR A 139 22.28 -16.12 -6.37
CA THR A 139 23.58 -15.62 -5.89
C THR A 139 23.90 -14.23 -6.44
N GLY A 140 22.92 -13.54 -7.02
CA GLY A 140 23.08 -12.21 -7.58
C GLY A 140 22.17 -11.97 -8.78
N LEU A 141 22.46 -10.89 -9.50
CA LEU A 141 21.74 -10.52 -10.73
C LEU A 141 22.72 -10.19 -11.86
N LEU A 142 22.37 -10.56 -13.09
CA LEU A 142 22.93 -9.97 -14.30
C LEU A 142 22.21 -8.66 -14.57
N LEU A 143 22.95 -7.57 -14.64
CA LEU A 143 22.45 -6.21 -14.81
C LEU A 143 22.85 -5.65 -16.17
N LYS A 144 22.00 -4.76 -16.71
CA LYS A 144 22.27 -3.99 -17.92
C LYS A 144 22.10 -2.50 -17.66
N GLU A 145 23.15 -1.72 -17.96
CA GLU A 145 23.21 -0.28 -17.80
C GLU A 145 23.88 0.35 -19.03
N GLY A 146 23.26 1.32 -19.68
CA GLY A 146 23.82 2.00 -20.84
C GLY A 146 24.26 1.05 -21.98
N GLY A 147 23.60 -0.11 -22.14
CA GLY A 147 23.97 -1.13 -23.12
C GLY A 147 24.99 -2.17 -22.61
N ARG A 148 25.73 -1.86 -21.54
CA ARG A 148 26.73 -2.77 -20.93
C ARG A 148 26.05 -3.75 -19.97
N ARG A 149 26.45 -5.03 -20.04
CA ARG A 149 26.07 -6.08 -19.09
C ARG A 149 27.18 -6.31 -18.08
N TYR A 150 26.79 -6.54 -16.82
CA TYR A 150 27.72 -6.91 -15.75
C TYR A 150 27.00 -7.70 -14.67
N GLU A 151 27.73 -8.55 -13.99
CA GLU A 151 27.23 -9.31 -12.86
C GLU A 151 27.30 -8.49 -11.57
N ALA A 152 26.28 -8.63 -10.74
CA ALA A 152 26.21 -8.12 -9.39
C ALA A 152 25.98 -9.29 -8.41
N PRO A 153 27.07 -9.98 -8.00
CA PRO A 153 26.97 -11.06 -7.02
C PRO A 153 26.51 -10.54 -5.66
N ALA A 154 25.64 -11.30 -5.00
CA ALA A 154 25.13 -10.98 -3.67
C ALA A 154 24.67 -12.24 -2.92
N ALA A 155 24.77 -12.22 -1.60
CA ALA A 155 24.27 -13.29 -0.74
C ALA A 155 22.73 -13.35 -0.69
N LEU A 156 22.07 -12.19 -0.87
CA LEU A 156 20.62 -12.02 -0.91
C LEU A 156 20.20 -11.12 -2.07
N VAL A 157 19.18 -11.55 -2.81
CA VAL A 157 18.46 -10.70 -3.78
C VAL A 157 17.07 -10.38 -3.24
N VAL A 158 16.67 -9.11 -3.31
CA VAL A 158 15.34 -8.64 -2.94
C VAL A 158 14.58 -8.17 -4.17
N GLY A 159 13.50 -8.85 -4.50
CA GLY A 159 12.60 -8.49 -5.59
C GLY A 159 11.50 -7.53 -5.14
N ALA A 160 11.65 -6.25 -5.51
CA ALA A 160 10.66 -5.19 -5.30
C ALA A 160 10.25 -4.55 -6.65
N ASP A 161 10.29 -5.33 -7.73
CA ASP A 161 10.16 -4.94 -9.14
C ASP A 161 8.70 -4.83 -9.62
N GLY A 162 7.75 -4.72 -8.69
CA GLY A 162 6.36 -4.39 -8.93
C GLY A 162 5.47 -5.57 -9.33
N ILE A 163 4.20 -5.28 -9.62
CA ILE A 163 3.14 -6.28 -9.84
C ILE A 163 3.46 -7.28 -10.97
N SER A 164 4.22 -6.84 -11.98
CA SER A 164 4.68 -7.67 -13.10
C SER A 164 6.07 -8.27 -12.86
N SER A 165 6.44 -8.53 -11.61
CA SER A 165 7.76 -8.97 -11.17
C SER A 165 8.37 -10.06 -12.06
N ARG A 166 9.56 -9.77 -12.58
CA ARG A 166 10.41 -10.75 -13.30
C ARG A 166 11.06 -11.70 -12.31
N LEU A 167 11.53 -11.19 -11.16
CA LEU A 167 12.17 -12.00 -10.13
C LEU A 167 11.22 -13.08 -9.59
N ARG A 168 9.94 -12.76 -9.37
CA ARG A 168 8.93 -13.74 -9.04
C ARG A 168 8.82 -14.86 -10.09
N ARG A 169 8.78 -14.49 -11.39
CA ARG A 169 8.70 -15.47 -12.49
C ARG A 169 9.97 -16.33 -12.58
N TRP A 170 11.13 -15.72 -12.47
CA TRP A 170 12.41 -16.47 -12.49
C TRP A 170 12.56 -17.42 -11.31
N ALA A 171 12.03 -17.06 -10.15
CA ALA A 171 11.97 -17.93 -8.99
C ALA A 171 10.87 -19.02 -9.09
N ARG A 172 10.08 -19.03 -10.19
CA ARG A 172 8.92 -19.94 -10.38
C ARG A 172 7.92 -19.87 -9.23
N ILE A 173 7.78 -18.69 -8.63
CA ILE A 173 6.79 -18.43 -7.58
C ILE A 173 5.48 -18.05 -8.25
N ALA A 174 4.47 -18.91 -8.11
CA ALA A 174 3.13 -18.64 -8.62
C ALA A 174 2.48 -17.47 -7.87
N ALA A 175 1.57 -16.76 -8.53
CA ALA A 175 0.79 -15.71 -7.90
C ALA A 175 -0.65 -15.76 -8.39
N ARG A 176 -1.59 -15.59 -7.47
CA ARG A 176 -3.00 -15.39 -7.79
C ARG A 176 -3.25 -13.91 -7.99
N ARG A 177 -3.44 -13.51 -9.26
CA ARG A 177 -3.87 -12.16 -9.63
C ARG A 177 -5.36 -12.17 -9.96
N VAL A 178 -6.06 -11.15 -9.49
CA VAL A 178 -7.46 -10.88 -9.83
C VAL A 178 -7.58 -9.40 -10.12
N ASP A 179 -7.95 -9.05 -11.35
CA ASP A 179 -8.24 -7.68 -11.73
C ASP A 179 -9.68 -7.34 -11.28
N TYR A 180 -9.87 -6.11 -10.79
CA TYR A 180 -11.20 -5.62 -10.45
C TYR A 180 -11.93 -5.18 -11.72
N PRO A 181 -13.28 -5.29 -11.75
CA PRO A 181 -14.10 -4.92 -12.92
C PRO A 181 -14.22 -3.39 -13.08
N HIS A 182 -13.44 -2.61 -12.37
CA HIS A 182 -13.45 -1.15 -12.42
C HIS A 182 -12.04 -0.59 -12.39
N ARG A 183 -11.92 0.69 -12.72
CA ARG A 183 -10.71 1.49 -12.54
C ARG A 183 -10.96 2.61 -11.55
N LEU A 184 -9.90 3.25 -11.09
CA LEU A 184 -9.95 4.50 -10.34
C LEU A 184 -9.37 5.61 -11.19
N VAL A 185 -10.13 6.66 -11.37
CA VAL A 185 -9.62 7.90 -11.95
C VAL A 185 -9.32 8.86 -10.83
N SER A 186 -8.10 9.40 -10.79
CA SER A 186 -7.67 10.34 -9.77
C SER A 186 -7.49 11.75 -10.34
N PHE A 187 -7.75 12.71 -9.48
CA PHE A 187 -7.51 14.14 -9.73
C PHE A 187 -6.75 14.75 -8.56
N ASP A 188 -5.85 15.67 -8.87
CA ASP A 188 -5.16 16.53 -7.92
C ASP A 188 -5.80 17.91 -7.99
N ILE A 189 -6.52 18.31 -6.94
CA ILE A 189 -7.31 19.55 -6.91
C ILE A 189 -6.59 20.52 -5.98
N ALA A 190 -6.06 21.62 -6.55
CA ALA A 190 -5.42 22.69 -5.80
C ALA A 190 -6.43 23.80 -5.47
N GLY A 191 -6.21 24.48 -4.36
CA GLY A 191 -6.95 25.73 -4.03
C GLY A 191 -8.43 25.53 -3.74
N ALA A 192 -8.87 24.31 -3.38
CA ALA A 192 -10.27 24.05 -3.08
C ALA A 192 -10.81 25.02 -2.02
N ALA A 193 -11.70 25.94 -2.44
CA ALA A 193 -12.33 26.93 -1.58
C ALA A 193 -13.40 26.29 -0.67
N ALA A 194 -14.01 25.20 -1.10
CA ALA A 194 -14.99 24.45 -0.33
C ALA A 194 -14.30 23.64 0.79
N GLY A 195 -14.79 23.77 1.99
CA GLY A 195 -14.27 23.24 3.26
C GLY A 195 -13.45 21.96 3.13
N ARG A 196 -12.20 22.02 3.58
CA ARG A 196 -11.24 20.91 3.51
C ARG A 196 -11.72 19.76 4.39
N PRO A 197 -11.84 18.53 3.85
CA PRO A 197 -12.07 17.38 4.72
C PRO A 197 -10.87 17.21 5.66
N GLU A 198 -11.16 17.02 6.93
CA GLU A 198 -10.14 16.69 7.94
C GLU A 198 -9.84 15.20 7.98
N ASP A 199 -10.63 14.42 7.24
CA ASP A 199 -10.63 12.96 7.25
C ASP A 199 -10.24 12.39 5.89
N PHE A 200 -9.79 11.14 5.88
CA PHE A 200 -9.84 10.31 4.69
C PHE A 200 -11.29 9.86 4.48
N SER A 201 -11.99 10.44 3.52
CA SER A 201 -13.42 10.19 3.27
C SER A 201 -13.67 9.26 2.09
N ALA A 202 -14.50 8.23 2.29
CA ALA A 202 -14.96 7.29 1.28
C ALA A 202 -16.48 7.41 1.12
N TYR A 203 -16.95 8.04 0.04
CA TYR A 203 -18.37 8.18 -0.27
C TYR A 203 -18.84 6.98 -1.08
N VAL A 204 -19.81 6.23 -0.56
CA VAL A 204 -20.39 5.04 -1.19
C VAL A 204 -21.69 5.43 -1.89
N THR A 205 -21.69 5.33 -3.22
CA THR A 205 -22.81 5.74 -4.05
C THR A 205 -23.35 4.58 -4.90
N ASP A 206 -24.48 4.76 -5.55
CA ASP A 206 -25.03 3.80 -6.53
C ASP A 206 -24.20 3.77 -7.84
N ARG A 207 -23.33 4.75 -8.03
CA ARG A 207 -22.41 4.86 -9.17
C ARG A 207 -20.94 4.61 -8.79
N GLY A 208 -20.70 3.93 -7.68
CA GLY A 208 -19.37 3.57 -7.22
C GLY A 208 -18.78 4.48 -6.16
N LEU A 209 -17.55 4.20 -5.82
CA LEU A 209 -16.79 4.83 -4.76
C LEU A 209 -16.23 6.19 -5.19
N ARG A 210 -16.24 7.16 -4.27
CA ARG A 210 -15.44 8.39 -4.34
C ARG A 210 -14.56 8.45 -3.09
N LEU A 211 -13.24 8.58 -3.28
CA LEU A 211 -12.32 8.81 -2.16
C LEU A 211 -11.86 10.26 -2.22
N LEU A 212 -11.85 10.92 -1.08
CA LEU A 212 -11.37 12.29 -0.94
C LEU A 212 -10.53 12.41 0.32
N TYR A 213 -9.34 12.97 0.21
CA TYR A 213 -8.48 13.28 1.34
C TYR A 213 -7.55 14.47 1.03
N PRO A 214 -7.13 15.22 2.07
CA PRO A 214 -6.21 16.33 1.89
C PRO A 214 -4.79 15.86 1.64
N LEU A 215 -4.07 16.64 0.84
CA LEU A 215 -2.64 16.58 0.58
C LEU A 215 -1.95 17.88 1.02
N PRO A 216 -0.62 17.89 1.15
CA PRO A 216 0.14 19.11 1.45
C PRO A 216 -0.17 20.26 0.51
N GLY A 217 0.02 21.50 1.00
CA GLY A 217 -0.21 22.71 0.20
C GLY A 217 -1.68 23.02 -0.07
N GLY A 218 -2.59 22.48 0.74
CA GLY A 218 -4.02 22.74 0.62
C GLY A 218 -4.68 22.06 -0.58
N ARG A 219 -4.04 21.05 -1.12
CA ARG A 219 -4.58 20.25 -2.23
C ARG A 219 -5.49 19.14 -1.69
N LEU A 220 -6.35 18.63 -2.58
CA LEU A 220 -7.20 17.47 -2.33
C LEU A 220 -6.91 16.40 -3.38
N ARG A 221 -6.84 15.15 -2.94
CA ARG A 221 -6.85 13.99 -3.82
C ARG A 221 -8.26 13.45 -3.92
N LEU A 222 -8.81 13.45 -5.11
CA LEU A 222 -10.09 12.82 -5.42
C LEU A 222 -9.88 11.59 -6.29
N TYR A 223 -10.46 10.44 -5.89
CA TYR A 223 -10.60 9.28 -6.77
C TYR A 223 -12.07 9.03 -7.07
N VAL A 224 -12.34 8.65 -8.30
CA VAL A 224 -13.67 8.27 -8.78
C VAL A 224 -13.59 6.87 -9.36
N GLN A 225 -14.41 5.96 -8.87
CA GLN A 225 -14.57 4.64 -9.49
C GLN A 225 -15.31 4.78 -10.82
N VAL A 226 -14.77 4.13 -11.86
CA VAL A 226 -15.30 4.15 -13.24
C VAL A 226 -15.27 2.75 -13.84
N GLU A 227 -16.10 2.51 -14.84
CA GLU A 227 -15.98 1.33 -15.71
C GLU A 227 -14.66 1.38 -16.50
N PRO A 228 -14.10 0.23 -16.93
CA PRO A 228 -12.77 0.18 -17.54
C PRO A 228 -12.58 1.09 -18.75
N ASP A 229 -13.62 1.30 -19.54
CA ASP A 229 -13.57 2.04 -20.80
C ASP A 229 -14.40 3.34 -20.79
N GLU A 230 -15.00 3.70 -19.66
CA GLU A 230 -15.92 4.84 -19.51
C GLU A 230 -15.35 6.17 -20.02
N LEU A 231 -14.04 6.38 -19.86
CA LEU A 231 -13.36 7.62 -20.28
C LEU A 231 -12.35 7.39 -21.42
N ARG A 232 -12.47 6.27 -22.15
CA ARG A 232 -11.60 6.01 -23.29
C ARG A 232 -11.95 6.94 -24.44
N GLY A 233 -10.97 7.76 -24.86
CA GLY A 233 -11.14 8.71 -25.97
C GLY A 233 -11.98 9.94 -25.65
N ALA A 234 -12.41 10.11 -24.38
CA ALA A 234 -13.20 11.27 -23.99
C ALA A 234 -12.45 12.59 -24.24
N GLY A 235 -13.05 13.48 -25.02
CA GLY A 235 -12.57 14.83 -25.25
C GLY A 235 -12.76 15.74 -24.03
N PRO A 236 -12.20 16.97 -24.05
CA PRO A 236 -12.29 17.90 -22.92
C PRO A 236 -13.72 18.21 -22.46
N GLY A 237 -14.65 18.44 -23.41
CA GLY A 237 -16.06 18.70 -23.09
C GLY A 237 -16.75 17.50 -22.44
N GLU A 238 -16.59 16.31 -23.02
CA GLU A 238 -17.17 15.07 -22.48
C GLU A 238 -16.63 14.76 -21.08
N LEU A 239 -15.34 15.05 -20.84
CA LEU A 239 -14.72 14.89 -19.54
C LEU A 239 -15.27 15.89 -18.51
N ALA A 240 -15.53 17.13 -18.91
CA ALA A 240 -16.13 18.15 -18.04
C ALA A 240 -17.57 17.77 -17.67
N ASP A 241 -18.37 17.33 -18.64
CA ASP A 241 -19.73 16.85 -18.40
C ASP A 241 -19.75 15.62 -17.49
N TRP A 242 -18.83 14.68 -17.74
CA TRP A 242 -18.68 13.50 -16.89
C TRP A 242 -18.32 13.90 -15.45
N ALA A 243 -17.33 14.77 -15.25
CA ALA A 243 -16.90 15.23 -13.94
C ALA A 243 -18.05 15.93 -13.18
N THR A 244 -18.82 16.76 -13.86
CA THR A 244 -20.01 17.42 -13.31
C THR A 244 -21.04 16.40 -12.86
N ARG A 245 -21.38 15.40 -13.68
CA ARG A 245 -22.30 14.32 -13.31
C ARG A 245 -21.76 13.45 -12.17
N ALA A 246 -20.46 13.18 -12.17
CA ALA A 246 -19.82 12.35 -11.13
C ALA A 246 -19.93 13.00 -9.75
N LEU A 247 -19.72 14.31 -9.63
CA LEU A 247 -19.91 15.05 -8.38
C LEU A 247 -21.37 15.35 -8.07
N ALA A 248 -22.22 15.60 -9.06
CA ALA A 248 -23.66 15.78 -8.84
C ALA A 248 -24.30 14.57 -8.17
N SER A 249 -23.77 13.36 -8.38
CA SER A 249 -24.23 12.12 -7.71
C SER A 249 -23.92 12.08 -6.22
N VAL A 250 -23.10 13.01 -5.71
CA VAL A 250 -22.67 13.11 -4.32
C VAL A 250 -22.89 14.54 -3.83
N PRO A 251 -24.07 14.88 -3.28
CA PRO A 251 -24.38 16.24 -2.85
C PRO A 251 -23.30 16.89 -1.99
N ALA A 252 -22.66 16.13 -1.10
CA ALA A 252 -21.56 16.60 -0.27
C ALA A 252 -20.31 17.06 -1.07
N LEU A 253 -20.13 16.58 -2.30
CA LEU A 253 -18.99 16.92 -3.15
C LEU A 253 -19.31 17.96 -4.24
N ARG A 254 -20.57 18.34 -4.42
CA ARG A 254 -20.98 19.34 -5.43
C ARG A 254 -20.20 20.65 -5.34
N PRO A 255 -19.89 21.19 -4.14
CA PRO A 255 -19.11 22.42 -4.03
C PRO A 255 -17.72 22.35 -4.67
N LEU A 256 -17.15 21.15 -4.83
CA LEU A 256 -15.84 20.93 -5.47
C LEU A 256 -15.91 20.93 -7.01
N THR A 257 -17.10 21.04 -7.62
CA THR A 257 -17.24 20.94 -9.08
C THR A 257 -16.41 21.99 -9.83
N PRO A 258 -16.41 23.29 -9.50
CA PRO A 258 -15.59 24.28 -10.19
C PRO A 258 -14.10 23.97 -10.08
N ASP A 259 -13.63 23.59 -8.88
CA ASP A 259 -12.22 23.26 -8.64
C ASP A 259 -11.81 22.00 -9.43
N LEU A 260 -12.65 20.96 -9.48
CA LEU A 260 -12.40 19.77 -10.28
C LEU A 260 -12.30 20.11 -11.78
N LEU A 261 -13.21 20.92 -12.30
CA LEU A 261 -13.20 21.32 -13.71
C LEU A 261 -11.92 22.08 -14.09
N ALA A 262 -11.40 22.91 -13.18
CA ALA A 262 -10.13 23.60 -13.38
C ALA A 262 -8.91 22.65 -13.38
N HIS A 263 -9.04 21.45 -12.81
CA HIS A 263 -7.93 20.51 -12.62
C HIS A 263 -8.09 19.20 -13.40
N LEU A 264 -8.95 19.13 -14.42
CA LEU A 264 -9.16 17.92 -15.24
C LEU A 264 -7.87 17.41 -15.90
N GLY A 265 -6.92 18.31 -16.19
CA GLY A 265 -5.61 17.96 -16.75
C GLY A 265 -4.74 17.10 -15.83
N SER A 266 -5.01 17.07 -14.51
CA SER A 266 -4.28 16.23 -13.53
C SER A 266 -4.71 14.77 -13.55
N ARG A 267 -5.66 14.40 -14.41
CA ARG A 267 -6.26 13.08 -14.50
C ARG A 267 -5.25 11.96 -14.67
N GLN A 268 -5.34 10.96 -13.79
CA GLN A 268 -4.65 9.68 -13.96
C GLN A 268 -5.65 8.52 -13.82
N THR A 269 -5.60 7.56 -14.76
CA THR A 269 -6.44 6.36 -14.70
C THR A 269 -5.62 5.18 -14.21
N LEU A 270 -6.03 4.60 -13.10
CA LEU A 270 -5.33 3.54 -12.40
C LEU A 270 -6.08 2.22 -12.55
N PRO A 271 -5.46 1.18 -13.13
CA PRO A 271 -5.99 -0.18 -13.07
C PRO A 271 -5.91 -0.68 -11.63
N VAL A 272 -6.93 -1.42 -11.20
CA VAL A 272 -6.99 -1.98 -9.85
C VAL A 272 -6.92 -3.50 -9.93
N ALA A 273 -5.97 -4.06 -9.21
CA ALA A 273 -5.80 -5.51 -9.11
C ALA A 273 -5.40 -5.91 -7.70
N ARG A 274 -5.71 -7.13 -7.33
CA ARG A 274 -5.10 -7.79 -6.18
C ARG A 274 -4.17 -8.89 -6.67
N LEU A 275 -3.07 -9.06 -5.97
CA LEU A 275 -2.11 -10.12 -6.23
C LEU A 275 -1.63 -10.68 -4.88
N LEU A 276 -1.52 -12.00 -4.79
CA LEU A 276 -0.88 -12.68 -3.67
C LEU A 276 -0.02 -13.80 -4.24
N SER A 277 1.27 -13.75 -3.95
CA SER A 277 2.22 -14.80 -4.30
C SER A 277 1.99 -16.04 -3.42
N SER A 278 2.21 -17.22 -3.99
CA SER A 278 2.10 -18.50 -3.26
C SER A 278 3.20 -18.69 -2.22
N ARG A 279 4.34 -18.02 -2.43
CA ARG A 279 5.47 -17.91 -1.49
C ARG A 279 6.07 -16.53 -1.62
N LEU A 280 6.77 -16.09 -0.58
CA LEU A 280 7.46 -14.80 -0.52
C LEU A 280 8.96 -14.95 -0.77
N THR A 281 9.47 -16.18 -0.62
CA THR A 281 10.90 -16.45 -0.65
C THR A 281 11.26 -17.66 -1.52
N ALA A 282 12.50 -17.68 -1.95
CA ALA A 282 13.18 -18.83 -2.52
C ALA A 282 14.66 -18.78 -2.06
N PRO A 283 15.46 -19.84 -2.21
CA PRO A 283 16.87 -19.81 -1.80
C PRO A 283 17.61 -18.60 -2.37
N GLY A 284 18.12 -17.73 -1.49
CA GLY A 284 18.79 -16.48 -1.83
C GLY A 284 17.92 -15.34 -2.35
N LEU A 285 16.58 -15.47 -2.33
CA LEU A 285 15.65 -14.46 -2.88
C LEU A 285 14.48 -14.19 -1.93
N ALA A 286 14.18 -12.91 -1.69
CA ALA A 286 12.93 -12.44 -1.07
C ALA A 286 12.13 -11.58 -2.04
N LEU A 287 10.80 -11.68 -2.01
CA LEU A 287 9.87 -10.79 -2.73
C LEU A 287 9.20 -9.83 -1.75
N LEU A 288 9.15 -8.54 -2.10
CA LEU A 288 8.53 -7.50 -1.28
C LEU A 288 7.61 -6.60 -2.12
N GLY A 289 6.73 -5.88 -1.43
CA GLY A 289 5.82 -4.94 -2.06
C GLY A 289 4.94 -5.59 -3.13
N GLU A 290 4.65 -4.89 -4.23
CA GLU A 290 3.78 -5.41 -5.29
C GLU A 290 4.35 -6.62 -6.05
N ALA A 291 5.63 -6.94 -5.88
CA ALA A 291 6.20 -8.19 -6.40
C ALA A 291 5.64 -9.42 -5.68
N ALA A 292 5.31 -9.28 -4.41
CA ALA A 292 4.74 -10.33 -3.56
C ALA A 292 3.23 -10.16 -3.32
N TYR A 293 2.78 -8.91 -3.16
CA TYR A 293 1.47 -8.60 -2.63
C TYR A 293 0.93 -7.26 -3.15
N ALA A 294 -0.26 -7.28 -3.73
CA ALA A 294 -0.99 -6.08 -4.13
C ALA A 294 -2.46 -6.18 -3.72
N VAL A 295 -3.05 -5.07 -3.32
CA VAL A 295 -4.44 -4.96 -2.89
C VAL A 295 -5.12 -3.72 -3.45
N HIS A 296 -6.43 -3.64 -3.28
CA HIS A 296 -7.20 -2.47 -3.65
C HIS A 296 -6.70 -1.23 -2.90
N PRO A 297 -6.44 -0.10 -3.57
CA PRO A 297 -5.83 1.08 -2.96
C PRO A 297 -6.71 1.78 -1.90
N MET A 298 -8.04 1.55 -1.90
CA MET A 298 -8.97 2.19 -0.97
C MET A 298 -8.64 2.00 0.52
N ALA A 299 -7.90 0.95 0.85
CA ALA A 299 -7.55 0.63 2.23
C ALA A 299 -6.15 1.15 2.64
N ALA A 300 -5.43 1.83 1.74
CA ALA A 300 -4.05 2.30 1.94
C ALA A 300 -3.09 1.23 2.50
N GLN A 301 -3.30 -0.06 2.17
CA GLN A 301 -2.54 -1.19 2.72
C GLN A 301 -1.27 -1.53 1.93
N GLY A 302 -1.18 -1.14 0.65
CA GLY A 302 -0.08 -1.54 -0.23
C GLY A 302 1.29 -1.07 0.27
N MET A 303 1.42 0.22 0.59
CA MET A 303 2.67 0.77 1.15
C MET A 303 2.94 0.26 2.56
N ASN A 304 1.89 0.16 3.39
CA ASN A 304 2.02 -0.34 4.73
C ASN A 304 2.64 -1.74 4.76
N THR A 305 2.09 -2.67 3.98
CA THR A 305 2.63 -4.04 3.89
C THR A 305 4.02 -4.08 3.28
N ALA A 306 4.34 -3.21 2.31
CA ALA A 306 5.67 -3.15 1.72
C ALA A 306 6.75 -2.73 2.74
N ILE A 307 6.47 -1.69 3.53
CA ILE A 307 7.38 -1.16 4.56
C ILE A 307 7.52 -2.15 5.71
N THR A 308 6.41 -2.69 6.22
CA THR A 308 6.44 -3.66 7.34
C THR A 308 7.11 -4.98 6.95
N SER A 309 6.95 -5.42 5.70
CA SER A 309 7.66 -6.60 5.19
C SER A 309 9.17 -6.36 5.09
N ALA A 310 9.60 -5.15 4.70
CA ALA A 310 11.01 -4.78 4.69
C ALA A 310 11.62 -4.77 6.10
N GLY A 311 10.88 -4.25 7.08
CA GLY A 311 11.27 -4.31 8.49
C GLY A 311 11.40 -5.74 9.00
N CYS A 312 10.43 -6.60 8.70
CA CYS A 312 10.46 -8.02 9.07
C CYS A 312 11.66 -8.75 8.44
N LEU A 313 11.97 -8.50 7.16
CA LEU A 313 13.14 -9.08 6.50
C LEU A 313 14.43 -8.70 7.22
N ALA A 314 14.61 -7.44 7.57
CA ALA A 314 15.79 -6.96 8.28
C ALA A 314 15.87 -7.55 9.70
N GLU A 315 14.76 -7.62 10.43
CA GLU A 315 14.69 -8.22 11.77
C GLU A 315 15.11 -9.70 11.75
N GLN A 316 14.54 -10.48 10.82
CA GLN A 316 14.85 -11.91 10.71
C GLN A 316 16.31 -12.12 10.25
N LEU A 317 16.79 -11.30 9.33
CA LEU A 317 18.18 -11.38 8.88
C LEU A 317 19.14 -11.07 10.04
N ALA A 318 18.92 -9.99 10.79
CA ALA A 318 19.72 -9.63 11.96
C ALA A 318 19.79 -10.77 13.00
N ALA A 319 18.65 -11.41 13.28
CA ALA A 319 18.59 -12.53 14.22
C ALA A 319 19.41 -13.75 13.75
N HIS A 320 19.51 -14.00 12.45
CA HIS A 320 20.28 -15.12 11.89
C HIS A 320 21.75 -14.76 11.69
N LEU A 321 22.10 -13.51 11.39
CA LEU A 321 23.49 -13.04 11.31
C LEU A 321 24.19 -13.17 12.65
N GLY A 322 23.52 -12.75 13.75
CA GLY A 322 24.08 -12.86 15.10
C GLY A 322 24.38 -14.30 15.52
N ARG A 323 23.61 -15.28 15.03
CA ARG A 323 23.82 -16.72 15.30
C ARG A 323 24.95 -17.35 14.47
N ALA A 324 25.12 -16.87 13.24
CA ALA A 324 26.04 -17.49 12.26
C ALA A 324 27.41 -16.82 12.16
N GLY A 325 27.61 -15.69 12.85
CA GLY A 325 28.88 -14.93 12.79
C GLY A 325 29.12 -14.26 11.44
N GLY A 326 28.12 -14.13 10.56
CA GLY A 326 28.23 -13.44 9.28
C GLY A 326 27.17 -13.83 8.24
N LEU A 327 27.24 -13.22 7.05
CA LEU A 327 26.26 -13.38 5.96
C LEU A 327 26.56 -14.64 5.13
N SER A 328 26.35 -15.83 5.71
CA SER A 328 26.44 -17.10 4.99
C SER A 328 25.14 -17.43 4.24
N ALA A 329 25.22 -18.29 3.21
CA ALA A 329 24.04 -18.79 2.51
C ALA A 329 23.02 -19.43 3.47
N ALA A 330 23.49 -20.22 4.45
CA ALA A 330 22.65 -20.88 5.44
C ALA A 330 21.94 -19.88 6.37
N ALA A 331 22.64 -18.81 6.80
CA ALA A 331 22.05 -17.74 7.60
C ALA A 331 20.97 -16.98 6.84
N VAL A 332 21.23 -16.60 5.56
CA VAL A 332 20.26 -15.94 4.68
C VAL A 332 19.04 -16.83 4.49
N ASP A 333 19.21 -18.10 4.11
CA ASP A 333 18.10 -19.00 3.81
C ASP A 333 17.30 -19.36 5.09
N GLY A 334 17.95 -19.37 6.27
CA GLY A 334 17.30 -19.47 7.57
C GLY A 334 16.40 -18.25 7.85
N ALA A 335 16.93 -17.05 7.64
CA ALA A 335 16.17 -15.81 7.77
C ALA A 335 14.97 -15.76 6.80
N LEU A 336 15.17 -16.20 5.54
CA LEU A 336 14.10 -16.23 4.54
C LEU A 336 12.97 -17.17 4.92
N ARG A 337 13.25 -18.32 5.49
CA ARG A 337 12.21 -19.23 6.03
C ARG A 337 11.43 -18.56 7.17
N ALA A 338 12.11 -17.91 8.10
CA ALA A 338 11.45 -17.20 9.19
C ALA A 338 10.60 -16.01 8.69
N VAL A 339 11.04 -15.29 7.64
CA VAL A 339 10.25 -14.27 6.95
C VAL A 339 8.97 -14.87 6.35
N GLU A 340 9.08 -15.99 5.64
CA GLU A 340 7.93 -16.70 5.05
C GLU A 340 6.90 -17.08 6.12
N GLU A 341 7.35 -17.73 7.21
CA GLU A 341 6.48 -18.17 8.30
C GLU A 341 5.75 -17.00 8.97
N ARG A 342 6.43 -15.87 9.16
CA ARG A 342 5.87 -14.70 9.84
C ARG A 342 4.97 -13.85 8.96
N LEU A 343 5.36 -13.63 7.69
CA LEU A 343 4.65 -12.71 6.79
C LEU A 343 3.51 -13.36 6.02
N ALA A 344 3.62 -14.61 5.60
CA ALA A 344 2.61 -15.24 4.76
C ALA A 344 1.20 -15.21 5.40
N PRO A 345 1.00 -15.54 6.69
CA PRO A 345 -0.30 -15.43 7.35
C PRO A 345 -0.79 -14.00 7.43
N THR A 346 0.10 -13.05 7.73
CA THR A 346 -0.21 -11.62 7.86
C THR A 346 -0.68 -11.03 6.53
N LEU A 347 0.05 -11.30 5.44
CA LEU A 347 -0.31 -10.82 4.10
C LEU A 347 -1.60 -11.48 3.60
N ALA A 348 -1.80 -12.77 3.86
CA ALA A 348 -3.05 -13.45 3.53
C ALA A 348 -4.25 -12.85 4.29
N GLN A 349 -4.08 -12.49 5.56
CA GLN A 349 -5.12 -11.80 6.34
C GLN A 349 -5.36 -10.38 5.80
N ALA A 350 -4.32 -9.61 5.53
CA ALA A 350 -4.43 -8.27 4.95
C ALA A 350 -5.13 -8.32 3.57
N ALA A 351 -4.84 -9.33 2.74
CA ALA A 351 -5.52 -9.54 1.46
C ALA A 351 -7.02 -9.81 1.63
N ARG A 352 -7.40 -10.63 2.62
CA ARG A 352 -8.81 -10.90 2.96
C ARG A 352 -9.51 -9.65 3.46
N THR A 353 -8.89 -8.92 4.39
CA THR A 353 -9.45 -7.70 4.98
C THR A 353 -9.65 -6.63 3.91
N SER A 354 -8.62 -6.34 3.12
CA SER A 354 -8.70 -5.36 2.02
C SER A 354 -9.70 -5.78 0.95
N GLY A 355 -9.73 -7.06 0.57
CA GLY A 355 -10.68 -7.57 -0.42
C GLY A 355 -12.13 -7.50 0.05
N ASN A 356 -12.39 -7.72 1.33
CA ASN A 356 -13.72 -7.58 1.93
C ASN A 356 -14.14 -6.11 2.01
N ALA A 357 -13.24 -5.24 2.50
CA ALA A 357 -13.49 -3.80 2.55
C ALA A 357 -13.77 -3.22 1.15
N ALA A 358 -12.97 -3.60 0.14
CA ALA A 358 -13.21 -3.18 -1.24
C ALA A 358 -14.58 -3.60 -1.73
N ARG A 359 -14.97 -4.87 -1.57
CA ARG A 359 -16.28 -5.36 -1.99
C ARG A 359 -17.44 -4.61 -1.32
N MET A 360 -17.32 -4.28 -0.04
CA MET A 360 -18.38 -3.55 0.69
C MET A 360 -18.68 -2.17 0.08
N VAL A 361 -17.70 -1.54 -0.57
CA VAL A 361 -17.82 -0.15 -1.03
C VAL A 361 -17.71 0.02 -2.55
N THR A 362 -17.27 -1.02 -3.30
CA THR A 362 -17.08 -0.94 -4.76
C THR A 362 -17.95 -1.89 -5.57
N ASP A 363 -18.62 -2.87 -4.93
CA ASP A 363 -19.50 -3.80 -5.63
C ASP A 363 -20.84 -3.13 -5.95
N LEU A 364 -21.06 -2.85 -7.24
CA LEU A 364 -22.25 -2.17 -7.75
C LEU A 364 -23.42 -3.10 -8.07
N SER A 365 -23.25 -4.42 -7.92
CA SER A 365 -24.37 -5.34 -8.00
C SER A 365 -25.43 -5.03 -6.94
N TRP A 366 -26.69 -5.34 -7.21
CA TRP A 366 -27.76 -5.11 -6.22
C TRP A 366 -27.44 -5.76 -4.87
N ARG A 367 -27.00 -7.02 -4.88
CA ARG A 367 -26.60 -7.73 -3.65
C ARG A 367 -25.39 -7.08 -2.98
N GLY A 368 -24.37 -6.68 -3.74
CA GLY A 368 -23.19 -6.01 -3.24
C GLY A 368 -23.53 -4.71 -2.54
N ARG A 369 -24.37 -3.88 -3.16
CA ARG A 369 -24.80 -2.59 -2.57
C ARG A 369 -25.58 -2.78 -1.26
N VAL A 370 -26.56 -3.70 -1.23
CA VAL A 370 -27.39 -3.96 -0.04
C VAL A 370 -26.53 -4.51 1.10
N LEU A 371 -25.76 -5.58 0.83
CA LEU A 371 -24.91 -6.22 1.85
C LEU A 371 -23.76 -5.31 2.28
N GLY A 372 -23.16 -4.58 1.36
CA GLY A 372 -22.08 -3.63 1.66
C GLY A 372 -22.54 -2.51 2.58
N ARG A 373 -23.63 -1.82 2.25
CA ARG A 373 -24.21 -0.76 3.08
C ARG A 373 -24.63 -1.29 4.47
N ARG A 374 -25.21 -2.48 4.51
CA ARG A 374 -25.60 -3.13 5.76
C ARG A 374 -24.38 -3.42 6.63
N ALA A 375 -23.34 -4.02 6.05
CA ALA A 375 -22.09 -4.33 6.74
C ALA A 375 -21.40 -3.08 7.28
N VAL A 376 -21.32 -2.00 6.48
CA VAL A 376 -20.73 -0.73 6.91
C VAL A 376 -21.52 -0.15 8.10
N ARG A 377 -22.85 -0.06 8.01
CA ARG A 377 -23.69 0.51 9.09
C ARG A 377 -23.61 -0.31 10.38
N HIS A 378 -23.73 -1.65 10.30
CA HIS A 378 -23.65 -2.49 11.49
C HIS A 378 -22.27 -2.52 12.12
N THR A 379 -21.21 -2.46 11.31
CA THR A 379 -19.83 -2.31 11.83
C THR A 379 -19.68 -0.95 12.53
N GLY A 380 -20.16 0.14 11.91
CA GLY A 380 -20.10 1.48 12.49
C GLY A 380 -20.88 1.64 13.80
N ALA A 381 -21.98 0.90 13.94
CA ALA A 381 -22.82 0.90 15.16
C ALA A 381 -22.31 -0.07 16.25
N ASN A 382 -21.25 -0.83 16.00
CA ASN A 382 -20.71 -1.82 16.95
C ASN A 382 -19.27 -1.45 17.35
N PRO A 383 -19.05 -0.83 18.52
CA PRO A 383 -17.74 -0.37 18.99
C PRO A 383 -16.66 -1.46 18.99
N ARG A 384 -16.99 -2.71 19.37
CA ARG A 384 -16.05 -3.83 19.38
C ARG A 384 -15.57 -4.20 17.96
N LEU A 385 -16.50 -4.33 17.01
CA LEU A 385 -16.18 -4.64 15.62
C LEU A 385 -15.43 -3.47 14.97
N LEU A 386 -15.86 -2.25 15.25
CA LEU A 386 -15.23 -1.03 14.75
C LEU A 386 -13.77 -0.94 15.21
N HIS A 387 -13.49 -1.17 16.49
CA HIS A 387 -12.13 -1.21 17.02
C HIS A 387 -11.28 -2.30 16.34
N THR A 388 -11.84 -3.52 16.18
CA THR A 388 -11.14 -4.61 15.50
C THR A 388 -10.81 -4.27 14.04
N VAL A 389 -11.75 -3.64 13.33
CA VAL A 389 -11.54 -3.20 11.93
C VAL A 389 -10.51 -2.09 11.88
N THR A 390 -10.57 -1.09 12.77
CA THR A 390 -9.58 0.00 12.87
C THR A 390 -8.18 -0.56 13.10
N HIS A 391 -8.03 -1.48 14.05
CA HIS A 391 -6.75 -2.13 14.33
C HIS A 391 -6.22 -2.92 13.11
N ASN A 392 -7.07 -3.67 12.41
CA ASN A 392 -6.67 -4.39 11.20
C ASN A 392 -6.28 -3.45 10.05
N MET A 393 -6.96 -2.31 9.95
CA MET A 393 -6.64 -1.29 8.93
C MET A 393 -5.37 -0.52 9.26
N SER A 394 -5.05 -0.33 10.54
CA SER A 394 -3.82 0.37 10.96
C SER A 394 -2.53 -0.40 10.64
N GLY A 395 -2.62 -1.72 10.37
CA GLY A 395 -1.46 -2.56 10.08
C GLY A 395 -0.60 -2.88 11.32
N LEU A 396 -1.15 -2.71 12.52
CA LEU A 396 -0.45 -2.98 13.79
C LEU A 396 -0.41 -4.48 14.16
N GLY A 397 -1.04 -5.30 13.36
CA GLY A 397 -1.09 -6.76 13.53
C GLY A 397 -2.47 -7.33 13.19
N PRO A 398 -2.56 -8.61 12.84
CA PRO A 398 -3.83 -9.22 12.46
C PRO A 398 -4.68 -9.55 13.69
N ARG A 399 -5.92 -9.07 13.70
CA ARG A 399 -7.00 -9.51 14.59
C ARG A 399 -8.11 -10.13 13.71
N PRO A 400 -8.07 -11.43 13.42
CA PRO A 400 -8.98 -12.05 12.48
C PRO A 400 -10.42 -11.97 12.96
N LEU A 401 -11.33 -11.56 12.07
CA LEU A 401 -12.77 -11.60 12.31
C LEU A 401 -13.27 -13.03 12.11
N THR A 402 -13.99 -13.55 13.09
CA THR A 402 -14.63 -14.88 13.06
C THR A 402 -15.82 -14.91 12.10
N LEU A 403 -16.37 -16.10 11.83
CA LEU A 403 -17.64 -16.22 11.09
C LEU A 403 -18.78 -15.51 11.81
N LEU A 404 -18.84 -15.62 13.15
CA LEU A 404 -19.83 -14.92 13.97
C LEU A 404 -19.71 -13.40 13.81
N ASP A 405 -18.47 -12.85 13.87
CA ASP A 405 -18.26 -11.42 13.63
C ASP A 405 -18.77 -10.99 12.24
N ARG A 406 -18.64 -11.85 11.22
CA ARG A 406 -19.17 -11.57 9.88
C ARG A 406 -20.70 -11.55 9.85
N LEU A 407 -21.36 -12.45 10.55
CA LEU A 407 -22.81 -12.45 10.69
C LEU A 407 -23.29 -11.20 11.47
N GLN A 408 -22.56 -10.79 12.49
CA GLN A 408 -22.82 -9.58 13.26
C GLN A 408 -22.59 -8.32 12.41
N GLN A 409 -21.55 -8.27 11.57
CA GLN A 409 -21.35 -7.19 10.61
C GLN A 409 -22.51 -7.05 9.62
N LEU A 410 -23.14 -8.15 9.25
CA LEU A 410 -24.33 -8.14 8.39
C LEU A 410 -25.61 -7.88 9.15
N GLY A 411 -25.58 -7.77 10.49
CA GLY A 411 -26.73 -7.61 11.36
C GLY A 411 -27.69 -8.82 11.33
N LEU A 412 -27.15 -10.01 11.02
CA LEU A 412 -27.92 -11.25 11.01
C LEU A 412 -28.01 -11.88 12.39
N VAL A 413 -27.04 -11.58 13.25
CA VAL A 413 -26.98 -12.05 14.63
C VAL A 413 -26.63 -10.84 15.53
N PRO A 414 -27.30 -10.65 16.69
CA PRO A 414 -26.93 -9.61 17.63
C PRO A 414 -25.55 -9.88 18.26
N ASP A 415 -24.83 -8.80 18.62
CA ASP A 415 -23.57 -8.92 19.36
C ASP A 415 -23.78 -8.47 20.83
N PRO A 416 -23.90 -9.39 21.78
CA PRO A 416 -24.04 -9.05 23.19
C PRO A 416 -22.79 -8.38 23.79
N ARG A 417 -21.65 -8.43 23.08
CA ARG A 417 -20.39 -7.84 23.48
C ARG A 417 -20.07 -6.55 22.73
N ALA A 418 -21.03 -5.98 21.97
CA ALA A 418 -20.83 -4.81 21.09
C ALA A 418 -20.11 -3.64 21.79
N HIS A 419 -20.40 -3.39 23.06
CA HIS A 419 -19.82 -2.29 23.85
C HIS A 419 -18.51 -2.65 24.58
N ARG A 420 -18.04 -3.90 24.48
CA ARG A 420 -16.76 -4.35 25.09
C ARG A 420 -15.62 -4.12 24.10
N VAL A 421 -15.07 -2.90 24.10
CA VAL A 421 -13.87 -2.61 23.29
C VAL A 421 -12.69 -3.37 23.91
N PRO A 422 -11.93 -4.16 23.14
CA PRO A 422 -10.73 -4.83 23.66
C PRO A 422 -9.73 -3.76 24.12
N THR A 423 -9.36 -3.78 25.38
CA THR A 423 -8.19 -3.08 25.89
C THR A 423 -6.96 -3.71 25.26
N GLY A 424 -6.10 -2.91 24.61
CA GLY A 424 -4.98 -3.29 23.78
C GLY A 424 -3.89 -4.13 24.48
#